data_cb1d577c4c3fa6bf81267db603a69d86
#
_entry.id   cb1d577c4c3fa6bf81267db603a69d86
#
_cell.length_a   1.000
_cell.length_b   1.000
_cell.length_c   1.000
_cell.angle_alpha   90.00
_cell.angle_beta   90.00
_cell.angle_gamma   90.00
#
_symmetry.space_group_name_H-M   'P 1'
#
loop_
_entity.id
_entity.type
_entity.pdbx_description
1 polymer ?
#
loop_
_entity_poly.entity_id
_entity_poly.type
_entity_poly.pdbx_seq_one_letter_code
_entity_poly.pdbx_strand_id
1 'polypeptide(L)' 'MSNRKECFICGMAPLVKDEIGLTKKLLDKNAKKFFCFNCLAEHLDVSVDDLLFKVEEFKEQGCELF' A
#
# COMPACT_ATOMS: atom_id res chain seq x y z
N MET A 1 13.85 -13.06 -13.40
CA MET A 1 13.70 -11.77 -12.78
C MET A 1 12.40 -11.67 -12.00
N SER A 2 12.45 -11.21 -10.80
CA SER A 2 11.27 -11.15 -9.94
C SER A 2 10.49 -9.85 -10.15
N ASN A 3 9.15 -9.99 -10.26
CA ASN A 3 8.26 -8.83 -10.31
C ASN A 3 7.68 -8.52 -8.95
N ARG A 4 8.25 -9.11 -7.91
CA ARG A 4 7.74 -8.90 -6.56
C ARG A 4 8.03 -7.47 -6.11
N LYS A 5 7.05 -6.89 -5.46
CA LYS A 5 7.21 -5.61 -4.81
C LYS A 5 7.58 -5.84 -3.35
N GLU A 6 8.51 -5.07 -2.87
CA GLU A 6 9.00 -5.21 -1.50
C GLU A 6 8.80 -3.92 -0.74
N CYS A 7 8.61 -4.04 0.58
CA CYS A 7 8.55 -2.86 1.43
C CYS A 7 9.90 -2.16 1.42
N PHE A 8 9.89 -0.88 1.12
CA PHE A 8 11.11 -0.09 1.03
C PHE A 8 11.83 0.01 2.39
N ILE A 9 11.09 -0.09 3.47
CA ILE A 9 11.63 0.13 4.82
C ILE A 9 12.07 -1.18 5.46
N CYS A 10 11.17 -2.17 5.55
CA CYS A 10 11.46 -3.41 6.27
C CYS A 10 11.80 -4.59 5.37
N GLY A 11 11.66 -4.43 4.06
CA GLY A 11 12.00 -5.49 3.11
C GLY A 11 10.99 -6.62 3.03
N MET A 12 9.82 -6.46 3.66
CA MET A 12 8.80 -7.49 3.60
C MET A 12 8.35 -7.72 2.16
N ALA A 13 8.30 -8.98 1.73
CA ALA A 13 7.93 -9.32 0.36
C ALA A 13 7.30 -10.71 0.34
N PRO A 14 6.43 -10.97 -0.65
CA PRO A 14 5.91 -9.99 -1.60
C PRO A 14 4.81 -9.14 -0.97
N LEU A 15 4.67 -7.92 -1.42
CA LEU A 15 3.56 -7.07 -0.98
C LEU A 15 2.30 -7.48 -1.72
N VAL A 16 1.17 -7.39 -1.01
CA VAL A 16 -0.10 -7.70 -1.64
C VAL A 16 -0.57 -6.51 -2.47
N LYS A 17 -1.50 -6.78 -3.38
CA LYS A 17 -2.02 -5.76 -4.28
C LYS A 17 -2.59 -4.56 -3.53
N ASP A 18 -3.23 -4.79 -2.40
CA ASP A 18 -3.82 -3.73 -1.59
C ASP A 18 -2.75 -2.78 -1.05
N GLU A 19 -1.62 -3.32 -0.60
CA GLU A 19 -0.50 -2.52 -0.09
C GLU A 19 0.09 -1.64 -1.20
N ILE A 20 0.26 -2.23 -2.36
CA ILE A 20 0.79 -1.52 -3.52
C ILE A 20 -0.19 -0.42 -3.95
N GLY A 21 -1.47 -0.76 -4.03
CA GLY A 21 -2.51 0.18 -4.41
C GLY A 21 -2.62 1.35 -3.45
N LEU A 22 -2.56 1.08 -2.15
CA LEU A 22 -2.60 2.13 -1.14
C LEU A 22 -1.42 3.08 -1.28
N THR A 23 -0.22 2.53 -1.47
CA THR A 23 0.96 3.36 -1.65
C THR A 23 0.77 4.32 -2.81
N LYS A 24 0.31 3.81 -3.93
CA LYS A 24 0.07 4.64 -5.11
C LYS A 24 -1.02 5.67 -4.88
N LYS A 25 -2.06 5.30 -4.16
CA LYS A 25 -3.21 6.17 -3.95
C LYS A 25 -2.92 7.28 -2.94
N LEU A 26 -2.24 6.95 -1.87
CA LEU A 26 -2.02 7.86 -0.75
C LEU A 26 -0.75 8.68 -0.88
N LEU A 27 0.27 8.16 -1.54
CA LEU A 27 1.53 8.85 -1.71
C LEU A 27 1.67 9.40 -3.13
N ASP A 28 1.87 8.51 -4.10
CA ASP A 28 2.07 8.92 -5.48
C ASP A 28 1.72 7.75 -6.39
N LYS A 29 0.85 7.98 -7.35
CA LYS A 29 0.46 6.91 -8.28
C LYS A 29 1.64 6.44 -9.15
N ASN A 30 2.68 7.25 -9.25
CA ASN A 30 3.90 6.90 -9.96
C ASN A 30 5.00 6.43 -9.03
N ALA A 31 4.67 6.14 -7.77
CA ALA A 31 5.64 5.73 -6.78
C ALA A 31 6.38 4.47 -7.22
N LYS A 32 7.68 4.47 -7.02
CA LYS A 32 8.52 3.31 -7.30
C LYS A 32 8.86 2.54 -6.04
N LYS A 33 8.62 3.14 -4.89
CA LYS A 33 8.86 2.55 -3.59
C LYS A 33 7.53 2.28 -2.92
N PHE A 34 7.36 1.06 -2.43
CA PHE A 34 6.11 0.62 -1.83
C PHE A 34 6.33 0.23 -0.38
N PHE A 35 5.28 0.29 0.40
CA PHE A 35 5.36 0.01 1.84
C PHE A 35 4.33 -1.05 2.21
N CYS A 36 4.67 -1.89 3.20
CA CYS A 36 3.69 -2.78 3.79
C CYS A 36 2.75 -1.95 4.68
N PHE A 37 1.64 -2.57 5.09
CA PHE A 37 0.67 -1.84 5.92
C PHE A 37 1.29 -1.24 7.16
N ASN A 38 2.15 -2.00 7.85
CA ASN A 38 2.78 -1.51 9.08
C ASN A 38 3.66 -0.29 8.83
N CYS A 39 4.52 -0.37 7.83
CA CYS A 39 5.43 0.75 7.53
C CYS A 39 4.67 1.94 6.97
N LEU A 40 3.67 1.68 6.13
CA LEU A 40 2.85 2.76 5.59
C LEU A 40 2.07 3.47 6.69
N ALA A 41 1.53 2.71 7.64
CA ALA A 41 0.81 3.28 8.76
C ALA A 41 1.72 4.20 9.58
N GLU A 42 2.93 3.77 9.85
CA GLU A 42 3.90 4.60 10.56
C GLU A 42 4.26 5.85 9.77
N HIS A 43 4.45 5.71 8.47
CA HIS A 43 4.81 6.81 7.61
C HIS A 43 3.72 7.89 7.59
N LEU A 44 2.47 7.47 7.60
CA LEU A 44 1.32 8.36 7.56
C LEU A 44 0.79 8.73 8.95
N ASP A 45 1.37 8.15 9.99
CA ASP A 45 0.96 8.36 11.37
C ASP A 45 -0.51 7.98 11.60
N VAL A 46 -0.88 6.83 11.09
CA VAL A 46 -2.23 6.27 11.25
C VAL A 46 -2.11 4.81 11.67
N SER A 47 -3.22 4.17 12.00
CA SER A 47 -3.21 2.75 12.35
C SER A 47 -3.35 1.89 11.10
N VAL A 48 -2.95 0.62 11.22
CA VAL A 48 -3.13 -0.35 10.14
C VAL A 48 -4.63 -0.53 9.85
N ASP A 49 -5.46 -0.51 10.90
CA ASP A 49 -6.91 -0.62 10.72
C ASP A 49 -7.44 0.51 9.85
N ASP A 50 -6.94 1.71 10.01
CA ASP A 50 -7.32 2.84 9.17
C ASP A 50 -6.98 2.58 7.71
N LEU A 51 -5.83 1.97 7.45
CA LEU A 51 -5.43 1.63 6.09
C LEU A 51 -6.34 0.57 5.49
N LEU A 52 -6.69 -0.44 6.26
CA LEU A 52 -7.60 -1.49 5.80
C LEU A 52 -8.97 -0.92 5.47
N PHE A 53 -9.43 0.01 6.27
CA PHE A 53 -10.70 0.70 6.02
C PHE A 53 -10.65 1.47 4.70
N LYS A 54 -9.54 2.15 4.44
CA LYS A 54 -9.35 2.88 3.18
C LYS A 54 -9.36 1.93 1.99
N VAL A 55 -8.74 0.77 2.11
CA VAL A 55 -8.74 -0.23 1.05
C VAL A 55 -10.16 -0.62 0.68
N GLU A 56 -10.98 -0.89 1.69
CA GLU A 56 -12.37 -1.27 1.46
C GLU A 56 -13.15 -0.15 0.76
N GLU A 57 -12.96 1.09 1.19
CA GLU A 57 -13.61 2.22 0.55
C GLU A 57 -13.23 2.34 -0.92
N PHE A 58 -11.96 2.22 -1.23
CA PHE A 58 -11.48 2.33 -2.60
C PHE A 58 -12.02 1.21 -3.47
N LYS A 59 -12.10 0.01 -2.94
CA LYS A 59 -12.65 -1.13 -3.69
C LYS A 59 -14.12 -0.93 -3.98
N GLU A 60 -14.87 -0.38 -3.03
CA GLU A 60 -16.29 -0.10 -3.24
C GLU A 60 -16.51 0.96 -4.31
N GLN A 61 -15.58 1.89 -4.42
CA GLN A 61 -15.65 2.95 -5.41
C GLN A 61 -15.16 2.49 -6.79
N GLY A 62 -14.71 1.24 -6.91
CA GLY A 62 -14.22 0.72 -8.16
C GLY A 62 -12.88 1.30 -8.59
N CYS A 63 -12.02 1.60 -7.62
CA CYS A 63 -10.71 2.16 -7.91
C CYS A 63 -9.85 1.19 -8.72
N GLU A 64 -9.25 1.68 -9.80
CA GLU A 64 -8.44 0.85 -10.69
C GLU A 64 -7.19 0.29 -10.03
N LEU A 65 -6.70 0.93 -8.99
CA LEU A 65 -5.48 0.51 -8.29
C LEU A 65 -5.71 -0.73 -7.42
N PHE A 66 -6.94 -1.14 -7.25
CA PHE A 66 -7.32 -2.31 -6.46
C PHE A 66 -8.17 -3.28 -7.32
#